data_1bde9c15b1b1921f8df1dadbff6c70ec
#
_entry.id   1bde9c15b1b1921f8df1dadbff6c70ec
#
_cell.length_a   1.000
_cell.length_b   1.000
_cell.length_c   1.000
_cell.angle_alpha   90.00
_cell.angle_beta   90.00
_cell.angle_gamma   90.00
#
_symmetry.space_group_name_H-M   'P 1'
#
loop_
_entity.id
_entity.type
_entity.pdbx_description
1 polymer ?
#
loop_
_entity_poly.entity_id
_entity_poly.type
_entity_poly.pdbx_seq_one_letter_code
_entity_poly.pdbx_strand_id
1 'polypeptide(L)'
;MSLVMLTGMVAAVLTTVAFLPQVIRTWRTRSTSDISLGMFVAYVTGIALWLVYGLMIHDMPLIASNAVTLVLSGAILLLKLRHG
;
A
#
# COMPACT_ATOMS: atom_id res chain seq x y z
N MET A 1 10.48 -21.48 8.31
CA MET A 1 9.36 -20.74 7.71
C MET A 1 8.47 -21.72 6.95
N SER A 2 7.16 -21.64 7.15
CA SER A 2 6.22 -22.54 6.46
C SER A 2 6.10 -22.18 4.99
N LEU A 3 5.66 -23.15 4.18
CA LEU A 3 5.41 -22.90 2.76
C LEU A 3 4.33 -21.83 2.57
N VAL A 4 3.31 -21.83 3.43
CA VAL A 4 2.24 -20.83 3.37
C VAL A 4 2.82 -19.44 3.62
N MET A 5 3.63 -19.28 4.67
CA MET A 5 4.26 -17.99 4.98
C MET A 5 5.21 -17.55 3.87
N LEU A 6 6.00 -18.48 3.34
CA LEU A 6 6.93 -18.16 2.24
C LEU A 6 6.17 -17.67 1.01
N THR A 7 5.09 -18.33 0.64
CA THR A 7 4.25 -17.91 -0.49
C THR A 7 3.71 -16.49 -0.27
N GLY A 8 3.21 -16.20 0.93
CA GLY A 8 2.70 -14.88 1.26
C GLY A 8 3.77 -13.81 1.22
N MET A 9 4.97 -14.11 1.72
CA MET A 9 6.07 -13.13 1.71
C MET A 9 6.56 -12.85 0.29
N VAL A 10 6.67 -13.87 -0.57
CA VAL A 10 7.05 -13.68 -1.97
C VAL A 10 6.01 -12.84 -2.69
N ALA A 11 4.73 -13.13 -2.47
CA ALA A 11 3.64 -12.35 -3.07
C ALA A 11 3.70 -10.89 -2.62
N ALA A 12 3.96 -10.65 -1.33
CA ALA A 12 4.07 -9.30 -0.78
C ALA A 12 5.22 -8.51 -1.44
N VAL A 13 6.37 -9.15 -1.62
CA VAL A 13 7.52 -8.51 -2.28
C VAL A 13 7.19 -8.19 -3.73
N LEU A 14 6.63 -9.14 -4.47
CA LEU A 14 6.31 -8.92 -5.88
C LEU A 14 5.30 -7.81 -6.09
N THR A 15 4.24 -7.76 -5.28
CA THR A 15 3.23 -6.72 -5.41
C THR A 15 3.78 -5.34 -5.01
N THR A 16 4.63 -5.29 -3.99
CA THR A 16 5.27 -4.04 -3.58
C THR A 16 6.22 -3.52 -4.66
N VAL A 17 7.06 -4.39 -5.22
CA VAL A 17 7.99 -4.01 -6.29
C VAL A 17 7.23 -3.54 -7.52
N ALA A 18 6.11 -4.20 -7.86
CA ALA A 18 5.29 -3.80 -9.00
C ALA A 18 4.64 -2.43 -8.80
N PHE A 19 4.30 -2.07 -7.56
CA PHE A 19 3.67 -0.79 -7.22
C PHE A 19 4.68 0.36 -7.15
N LEU A 20 5.92 0.06 -6.78
CA LEU A 20 6.94 1.07 -6.49
C LEU A 20 7.23 2.03 -7.65
N PRO A 21 7.36 1.59 -8.91
CA PRO A 21 7.57 2.52 -10.03
C PRO A 21 6.46 3.56 -10.15
N GLN A 22 5.21 3.19 -9.90
CA GLN A 22 4.07 4.11 -9.98
C GLN A 22 4.15 5.16 -8.88
N VAL A 23 4.57 4.78 -7.68
CA VAL A 23 4.74 5.70 -6.56
C VAL A 23 5.85 6.71 -6.89
N ILE A 24 6.99 6.23 -7.38
CA ILE A 24 8.12 7.07 -7.74
C ILE A 24 7.71 8.05 -8.84
N ARG A 25 7.03 7.58 -9.87
CA ARG A 25 6.58 8.41 -10.97
C ARG A 25 5.63 9.50 -10.50
N THR A 26 4.66 9.14 -9.66
CA THR A 26 3.71 10.10 -9.11
C THR A 26 4.41 11.19 -8.32
N TRP A 27 5.39 10.83 -7.50
CA TRP A 27 6.14 11.80 -6.72
C TRP A 27 7.03 12.69 -7.59
N ARG A 28 7.61 12.14 -8.66
CA ARG A 28 8.49 12.93 -9.56
C ARG A 28 7.68 13.90 -10.39
N THR A 29 6.54 13.49 -10.90
CA THR A 29 5.72 14.32 -11.79
C THR A 29 4.73 15.21 -11.05
N ARG A 30 4.47 14.92 -9.77
CA ARG A 30 3.44 15.60 -8.97
C ARG A 30 2.06 15.52 -9.61
N SER A 31 1.81 14.50 -10.43
CA SER A 31 0.58 14.35 -11.19
C SER A 31 -0.37 13.41 -10.46
N THR A 32 -1.39 13.98 -9.83
CA THR A 32 -2.43 13.22 -9.13
C THR A 32 -3.83 13.56 -9.63
N SER A 33 -3.92 14.28 -10.75
CA SER A 33 -5.20 14.75 -11.28
C SER A 33 -6.16 13.63 -11.63
N ASP A 34 -5.64 12.46 -12.05
CA ASP A 34 -6.45 11.31 -12.43
C ASP A 34 -6.87 10.44 -11.25
N ILE A 35 -6.40 10.77 -10.05
CA ILE A 35 -6.71 10.00 -8.85
C ILE A 35 -7.98 10.54 -8.21
N SER A 36 -8.99 9.67 -8.03
CA SER A 36 -10.19 10.03 -7.28
C SER A 36 -9.88 10.09 -5.80
N LEU A 37 -10.06 11.24 -5.19
CA LEU A 37 -9.78 11.43 -3.76
C LEU A 37 -10.65 10.51 -2.90
N GLY A 38 -11.95 10.43 -3.20
CA GLY A 38 -12.86 9.58 -2.41
C GLY A 38 -12.48 8.11 -2.47
N MET A 39 -12.17 7.60 -3.67
CA MET A 39 -11.75 6.22 -3.83
C MET A 39 -10.41 5.95 -3.13
N PHE A 40 -9.48 6.90 -3.22
CA PHE A 40 -8.16 6.69 -2.62
C PHE A 40 -8.22 6.74 -1.09
N VAL A 41 -9.04 7.62 -0.53
CA VAL A 41 -9.28 7.64 0.92
C VAL A 41 -9.86 6.30 1.39
N ALA A 42 -10.85 5.77 0.66
CA ALA A 42 -11.42 4.46 0.96
C ALA A 42 -10.37 3.35 0.86
N TYR A 43 -9.52 3.41 -0.16
CA TYR A 43 -8.45 2.43 -0.37
C TYR A 43 -7.45 2.44 0.78
N VAL A 44 -6.95 3.61 1.16
CA VAL A 44 -6.00 3.76 2.26
C VAL A 44 -6.62 3.31 3.59
N THR A 45 -7.88 3.66 3.82
CA THR A 45 -8.61 3.22 5.01
C THR A 45 -8.72 1.69 5.06
N GLY A 46 -9.04 1.07 3.92
CA GLY A 46 -9.11 -0.38 3.81
C GLY A 46 -7.78 -1.05 4.11
N ILE A 47 -6.68 -0.50 3.60
CA ILE A 47 -5.33 -1.01 3.88
C ILE A 47 -5.03 -0.94 5.38
N ALA A 48 -5.37 0.18 6.01
CA ALA A 48 -5.16 0.34 7.45
C ALA A 48 -5.94 -0.69 8.25
N LEU A 49 -7.19 -0.95 7.87
CA LEU A 49 -8.02 -1.97 8.52
C LEU A 49 -7.45 -3.38 8.32
N TRP A 50 -6.95 -3.69 7.12
CA TRP A 50 -6.30 -4.96 6.84
C TRP A 50 -5.02 -5.13 7.67
N LEU A 51 -4.27 -4.04 7.87
CA LEU A 51 -3.08 -4.07 8.73
C LEU A 51 -3.46 -4.41 10.16
N VAL A 52 -4.50 -3.77 10.70
CA VAL A 52 -5.01 -4.07 12.05
C VAL A 52 -5.44 -5.52 12.15
N TYR A 53 -6.18 -6.01 11.16
CA TYR A 53 -6.61 -7.40 11.10
C TYR A 53 -5.42 -8.35 11.12
N GLY A 54 -4.40 -8.06 10.29
CA GLY A 54 -3.17 -8.86 10.25
C GLY A 54 -2.45 -8.89 11.59
N LEU A 55 -2.38 -7.76 12.30
CA LEU A 55 -1.79 -7.69 13.62
C LEU A 55 -2.57 -8.54 14.63
N MET A 56 -3.89 -8.52 14.54
CA MET A 56 -4.74 -9.28 15.45
C MET A 56 -4.59 -10.79 15.29
N ILE A 57 -4.35 -11.27 14.08
CA ILE A 57 -4.18 -12.71 13.79
C ILE A 57 -2.70 -13.13 13.67
N HIS A 58 -1.78 -12.21 13.88
CA HIS A 58 -0.33 -12.46 13.79
C HIS A 58 0.11 -13.02 12.44
N ASP A 59 -0.46 -12.50 11.35
CA ASP A 59 -0.14 -12.92 9.98
C ASP A 59 0.97 -12.01 9.43
N MET A 60 2.20 -12.50 9.43
CA MET A 60 3.36 -11.69 9.03
C MET A 60 3.32 -11.22 7.57
N PRO A 61 2.99 -12.07 6.58
CA PRO A 61 2.88 -11.57 5.20
C PRO A 61 1.85 -10.46 5.06
N LEU A 62 0.72 -10.57 5.72
CA LEU A 62 -0.35 -9.59 5.69
C LEU A 62 0.09 -8.29 6.35
N ILE A 63 0.77 -8.38 7.50
CA ILE A 63 1.31 -7.23 8.21
C ILE A 63 2.33 -6.50 7.33
N ALA A 64 3.32 -7.22 6.82
CA ALA A 64 4.41 -6.63 6.03
C ALA A 64 3.86 -5.96 4.77
N SER A 65 3.00 -6.66 4.03
CA SER A 65 2.43 -6.16 2.79
C SER A 65 1.61 -4.88 3.02
N ASN A 66 0.72 -4.92 4.00
CA ASN A 66 -0.16 -3.78 4.25
C ASN A 66 0.56 -2.61 4.88
N ALA A 67 1.57 -2.86 5.73
CA ALA A 67 2.38 -1.78 6.30
C ALA A 67 3.13 -1.01 5.21
N VAL A 68 3.79 -1.72 4.30
CA VAL A 68 4.52 -1.08 3.19
C VAL A 68 3.55 -0.36 2.26
N THR A 69 2.44 -1.01 1.89
CA THR A 69 1.44 -0.41 1.01
C THR A 69 0.80 0.82 1.66
N LEU A 70 0.59 0.79 2.97
CA LEU A 70 0.05 1.93 3.70
C LEU A 70 0.98 3.14 3.61
N VAL A 71 2.28 2.93 3.79
CA VAL A 71 3.26 4.01 3.67
C VAL A 71 3.27 4.58 2.26
N LEU A 72 3.33 3.71 1.24
CA LEU A 72 3.40 4.14 -0.16
C LEU A 72 2.12 4.82 -0.61
N SER A 73 0.97 4.23 -0.32
CA SER A 73 -0.32 4.81 -0.72
C SER A 73 -0.67 6.03 0.10
N GLY A 74 -0.28 6.07 1.37
CA GLY A 74 -0.42 7.26 2.21
C GLY A 74 0.38 8.43 1.67
N ALA A 75 1.58 8.16 1.15
CA ALA A 75 2.40 9.19 0.51
C ALA A 75 1.71 9.75 -0.74
N ILE A 76 1.09 8.89 -1.56
CA ILE A 76 0.33 9.34 -2.73
C ILE A 76 -0.89 10.16 -2.30
N LEU A 77 -1.59 9.72 -1.26
CA LEU A 77 -2.74 10.45 -0.74
C LEU A 77 -2.34 11.84 -0.26
N LEU A 78 -1.23 11.93 0.46
CA LEU A 78 -0.69 13.23 0.91
C LEU A 78 -0.40 14.13 -0.28
N LEU A 79 0.20 13.58 -1.33
CA LEU A 79 0.50 14.33 -2.54
C LEU A 79 -0.80 14.83 -3.21
N LYS A 80 -1.83 13.98 -3.28
CA LYS A 80 -3.13 14.34 -3.81
C LYS A 80 -3.76 15.48 -3.03
N LEU A 81 -3.70 15.43 -1.70
CA LEU A 81 -4.26 16.49 -0.85
C LEU A 81 -3.53 17.81 -1.02
N ARG A 82 -2.22 17.77 -1.34
CA ARG A 82 -1.41 18.98 -1.50
C ARG A 82 -1.50 19.59 -2.89
N HIS A 83 -1.58 18.74 -3.92
CA HIS A 83 -1.47 19.22 -5.31
C HIS A 83 -2.74 19.01 -6.13
N GLY A 84 -3.73 18.37 -5.54
CA GLY A 84 -5.02 18.16 -6.21
C GLY A 84 -4.96 17.10 -7.29
#